data_d6cb9e20f6c26f277cc16287b521ee99
#
_entry.id   d6cb9e20f6c26f277cc16287b521ee99
#
_cell.length_a   1.000
_cell.length_b   1.000
_cell.length_c   1.000
_cell.angle_alpha   90.00
_cell.angle_beta   90.00
_cell.angle_gamma   90.00
#
_symmetry.space_group_name_H-M   'P 1'
#
loop_
_entity.id
_entity.type
_entity.pdbx_description
1 polymer ?
#
loop_
_entity_poly.entity_id
_entity_poly.type
_entity_poly.pdbx_seq_one_letter_code
_entity_poly.pdbx_strand_id
1 'polypeptide(L)'
;MKKSAATTLDAARINCSPKPLSGQDLADFWVETDHARDAFTDFRSNLKSILAEDSSQKVLVHGHRGCGKSTELNKFITELGPEWLVVALNAGDFLPTSGNEAADVLLAACTRIIEVAKANELSLNEAALKP
;
A
#
# COMPACT_ATOMS: atom_id res chain seq x y z
N MET A 1 19.36 -9.57 -7.17
CA MET A 1 19.76 -11.00 -7.02
C MET A 1 18.55 -11.72 -6.40
N LYS A 2 17.95 -12.67 -7.10
CA LYS A 2 16.87 -13.47 -6.49
C LYS A 2 17.44 -14.25 -5.31
N LYS A 3 16.80 -14.18 -4.14
CA LYS A 3 17.19 -15.01 -3.00
C LYS A 3 17.15 -16.48 -3.38
N SER A 4 18.18 -17.22 -3.01
CA SER A 4 18.26 -18.68 -3.19
C SER A 4 17.11 -19.36 -2.43
N ALA A 5 16.69 -20.52 -2.92
CA ALA A 5 15.74 -21.36 -2.20
C ALA A 5 16.25 -21.63 -0.77
N ALA A 6 15.32 -21.66 0.19
CA ALA A 6 15.68 -21.94 1.58
C ALA A 6 16.26 -23.36 1.70
N THR A 7 17.47 -23.46 2.22
CA THR A 7 18.18 -24.74 2.44
C THR A 7 18.09 -25.21 3.89
N THR A 8 17.57 -24.38 4.78
CA THR A 8 17.36 -24.71 6.20
C THR A 8 15.93 -24.42 6.60
N LEU A 9 15.45 -25.09 7.67
CA LEU A 9 14.10 -24.89 8.18
C LEU A 9 13.88 -23.44 8.68
N ASP A 10 14.90 -22.85 9.30
CA ASP A 10 14.82 -21.45 9.78
C ASP A 10 14.75 -20.47 8.62
N ALA A 11 15.53 -20.67 7.55
CA ALA A 11 15.43 -19.86 6.34
C ALA A 11 14.05 -20.01 5.68
N ALA A 12 13.49 -21.21 5.62
CA ALA A 12 12.15 -21.45 5.11
C ALA A 12 11.09 -20.72 5.96
N ARG A 13 11.20 -20.79 7.29
CA ARG A 13 10.27 -20.09 8.20
C ARG A 13 10.30 -18.58 8.05
N ILE A 14 11.48 -17.99 7.86
CA ILE A 14 11.64 -16.56 7.60
C ILE A 14 11.03 -16.19 6.25
N ASN A 15 11.30 -16.97 5.21
CA ASN A 15 10.79 -16.71 3.86
C ASN A 15 9.27 -16.91 3.75
N CYS A 16 8.69 -17.78 4.58
CA CYS A 16 7.24 -18.01 4.65
C CYS A 16 6.53 -17.12 5.69
N SER A 17 7.11 -15.98 6.08
CA SER A 17 6.47 -15.03 6.97
C SER A 17 5.15 -14.55 6.39
N PRO A 18 4.05 -14.50 7.16
CA PRO A 18 2.73 -14.06 6.67
C PRO A 18 2.62 -12.55 6.47
N LYS A 19 3.73 -11.83 6.46
CA LYS A 19 3.77 -10.39 6.21
C LYS A 19 3.60 -10.10 4.72
N PRO A 20 2.92 -9.00 4.35
CA PRO A 20 2.89 -8.55 2.96
C PRO A 20 4.31 -8.31 2.42
N LEU A 21 4.56 -8.70 1.19
CA LEU A 21 5.83 -8.38 0.53
C LEU A 21 5.93 -6.87 0.31
N SER A 22 7.10 -6.31 0.58
CA SER A 22 7.40 -4.89 0.36
C SER A 22 8.88 -4.68 0.09
N GLY A 23 9.24 -3.57 -0.54
CA GLY A 23 10.63 -3.23 -0.83
C GLY A 23 11.40 -4.35 -1.52
N GLN A 24 12.56 -4.73 -0.96
CA GLN A 24 13.42 -5.77 -1.55
C GLN A 24 12.76 -7.15 -1.59
N ASP A 25 11.95 -7.51 -0.60
CA ASP A 25 11.24 -8.79 -0.57
C ASP A 25 10.24 -8.91 -1.73
N LEU A 26 9.64 -7.79 -2.15
CA LEU A 26 8.78 -7.76 -3.32
C LEU A 26 9.59 -8.08 -4.60
N ALA A 27 10.79 -7.52 -4.74
CA ALA A 27 11.65 -7.79 -5.89
C ALA A 27 12.16 -9.24 -5.93
N ASP A 28 12.41 -9.82 -4.75
CA ASP A 28 12.99 -11.17 -4.61
C ASP A 28 11.94 -12.29 -4.75
N PHE A 29 10.74 -12.09 -4.23
CA PHE A 29 9.71 -13.14 -4.09
C PHE A 29 8.44 -12.89 -4.90
N TRP A 30 8.31 -11.74 -5.56
CA TRP A 30 7.16 -11.50 -6.43
C TRP A 30 7.09 -12.52 -7.56
N VAL A 31 5.93 -13.11 -7.73
CA VAL A 31 5.61 -14.00 -8.84
C VAL A 31 4.41 -13.43 -9.58
N GLU A 32 4.55 -13.22 -10.88
CA GLU A 32 3.44 -12.80 -11.73
C GLU A 32 2.39 -13.91 -11.78
N THR A 33 1.18 -13.61 -11.31
CA THR A 33 0.07 -14.58 -11.24
C THR A 33 -1.16 -14.12 -12.03
N ASP A 34 -1.00 -13.12 -12.90
CA ASP A 34 -2.09 -12.49 -13.63
C ASP A 34 -2.91 -13.54 -14.43
N HIS A 35 -2.25 -14.52 -15.03
CA HIS A 35 -2.94 -15.61 -15.74
C HIS A 35 -3.80 -16.52 -14.84
N ALA A 36 -3.55 -16.52 -13.53
CA ALA A 36 -4.31 -17.34 -12.57
C ALA A 36 -5.34 -16.51 -11.77
N ARG A 37 -5.32 -15.19 -11.93
CA ARG A 37 -6.13 -14.25 -11.14
C ARG A 37 -6.60 -13.08 -11.98
N ASP A 38 -7.46 -13.34 -12.96
CA ASP A 38 -8.01 -12.33 -13.88
C ASP A 38 -8.48 -11.03 -13.18
N ALA A 39 -9.05 -11.18 -11.97
CA ALA A 39 -9.53 -10.04 -11.18
C ALA A 39 -8.45 -9.04 -10.75
N PHE A 40 -7.16 -9.42 -10.68
CA PHE A 40 -6.09 -8.52 -10.26
C PHE A 40 -5.45 -7.76 -11.43
N THR A 41 -5.46 -8.31 -12.62
CA THR A 41 -5.05 -7.60 -13.84
C THR A 41 -6.00 -6.43 -14.08
N ASP A 42 -7.31 -6.68 -13.97
CA ASP A 42 -8.33 -5.65 -14.07
C ASP A 42 -8.20 -4.60 -12.95
N PHE A 43 -7.83 -5.01 -11.73
CA PHE A 43 -7.63 -4.10 -10.60
C PHE A 43 -6.51 -3.09 -10.86
N ARG A 44 -5.34 -3.54 -11.31
CA ARG A 44 -4.20 -2.63 -11.61
C ARG A 44 -4.51 -1.71 -12.79
N SER A 45 -5.13 -2.23 -13.84
CA SER A 45 -5.56 -1.44 -14.99
C SER A 45 -6.59 -0.39 -14.60
N ASN A 46 -7.56 -0.76 -13.79
CA ASN A 46 -8.60 0.13 -13.29
C ASN A 46 -8.00 1.23 -12.38
N LEU A 47 -7.06 0.90 -11.49
CA LEU A 47 -6.38 1.91 -10.68
C LEU A 47 -5.58 2.88 -11.54
N LYS A 48 -4.85 2.41 -12.56
CA LYS A 48 -4.11 3.30 -13.48
C LYS A 48 -5.05 4.22 -14.24
N SER A 49 -6.19 3.70 -14.71
CA SER A 49 -7.21 4.52 -15.38
C SER A 49 -7.80 5.58 -14.45
N ILE A 50 -8.11 5.21 -13.21
CA ILE A 50 -8.62 6.14 -12.17
C ILE A 50 -7.60 7.24 -11.88
N LEU A 51 -6.33 6.90 -11.79
CA LEU A 51 -5.27 7.89 -11.55
C LEU A 51 -5.04 8.82 -12.76
N ALA A 52 -5.38 8.38 -13.97
CA ALA A 52 -5.31 9.21 -15.17
C ALA A 52 -6.48 10.22 -15.29
N GLU A 53 -7.56 10.00 -14.54
CA GLU A 53 -8.70 10.92 -14.46
C GLU A 53 -8.40 12.00 -13.41
N ASP A 54 -8.60 13.26 -13.76
CA ASP A 54 -8.47 14.40 -12.83
C ASP A 54 -9.71 14.49 -11.90
N SER A 55 -10.03 13.37 -11.27
CA SER A 55 -11.19 13.25 -10.38
C SER A 55 -10.85 12.48 -9.10
N SER A 56 -11.46 12.89 -7.99
CA SER A 56 -11.33 12.18 -6.72
C SER A 56 -12.08 10.85 -6.76
N GLN A 57 -11.37 9.75 -6.63
CA GLN A 57 -11.93 8.41 -6.68
C GLN A 57 -11.73 7.67 -5.36
N LYS A 58 -12.66 6.77 -5.04
CA LYS A 58 -12.59 5.89 -3.86
C LYS A 58 -12.70 4.45 -4.32
N VAL A 59 -11.70 3.65 -4.00
CA VAL A 59 -11.64 2.23 -4.36
C VAL A 59 -11.60 1.38 -3.12
N LEU A 60 -12.50 0.41 -3.01
CA LEU A 60 -12.53 -0.58 -1.95
C LEU A 60 -11.97 -1.91 -2.46
N VAL A 61 -10.85 -2.35 -1.88
CA VAL A 61 -10.26 -3.66 -2.16
C VAL A 61 -10.61 -4.62 -1.04
N HIS A 62 -11.43 -5.62 -1.34
CA HIS A 62 -11.86 -6.62 -0.37
C HIS A 62 -11.42 -8.04 -0.76
N GLY A 63 -11.43 -8.96 0.18
CA GLY A 63 -11.07 -10.37 -0.03
C GLY A 63 -10.58 -11.01 1.27
N HIS A 64 -10.41 -12.33 1.26
CA HIS A 64 -9.98 -13.10 2.42
C HIS A 64 -8.60 -12.66 2.94
N ARG A 65 -8.37 -12.90 4.25
CA ARG A 65 -7.05 -12.72 4.84
C ARG A 65 -6.05 -13.66 4.14
N GLY A 66 -4.86 -13.13 3.81
CA GLY A 66 -3.81 -13.91 3.15
C GLY A 66 -3.93 -14.02 1.62
N CYS A 67 -4.97 -13.47 0.97
CA CYS A 67 -5.09 -13.53 -0.49
C CYS A 67 -4.17 -12.56 -1.26
N GLY A 68 -3.27 -11.83 -0.57
CA GLY A 68 -2.25 -11.02 -1.20
C GLY A 68 -2.62 -9.54 -1.44
N LYS A 69 -3.76 -9.03 -0.96
CA LYS A 69 -4.20 -7.63 -1.20
C LYS A 69 -3.12 -6.58 -0.91
N SER A 70 -2.51 -6.66 0.25
CA SER A 70 -1.47 -5.69 0.65
C SER A 70 -0.20 -5.84 -0.17
N THR A 71 0.14 -7.05 -0.62
CA THR A 71 1.26 -7.30 -1.52
C THR A 71 1.00 -6.68 -2.89
N GLU A 72 -0.23 -6.84 -3.43
CA GLU A 72 -0.64 -6.24 -4.69
C GLU A 72 -0.61 -4.70 -4.63
N LEU A 73 -1.13 -4.12 -3.53
CA LEU A 73 -1.05 -2.68 -3.31
C LEU A 73 0.40 -2.20 -3.22
N ASN A 74 1.26 -2.89 -2.50
CA ASN A 74 2.68 -2.55 -2.42
C ASN A 74 3.35 -2.64 -3.80
N LYS A 75 3.02 -3.66 -4.60
CA LYS A 75 3.49 -3.79 -5.97
C LYS A 75 3.04 -2.62 -6.84
N PHE A 76 1.75 -2.28 -6.77
CA PHE A 76 1.19 -1.14 -7.49
C PHE A 76 1.89 0.17 -7.11
N ILE A 77 2.13 0.42 -5.82
CA ILE A 77 2.87 1.60 -5.34
C ILE A 77 4.27 1.69 -5.95
N THR A 78 4.97 0.56 -6.12
CA THR A 78 6.30 0.55 -6.75
C THR A 78 6.29 0.84 -8.25
N GLU A 79 5.12 0.72 -8.89
CA GLU A 79 4.91 1.00 -10.31
C GLU A 79 4.48 2.46 -10.57
N LEU A 80 4.12 3.19 -9.51
CA LEU A 80 3.79 4.60 -9.63
C LEU A 80 5.06 5.43 -9.86
N GLY A 81 4.97 6.41 -10.74
CA GLY A 81 6.06 7.32 -11.01
C GLY A 81 6.30 8.33 -9.86
N PRO A 82 7.40 9.09 -9.94
CA PRO A 82 7.77 10.07 -8.91
C PRO A 82 6.82 11.27 -8.83
N GLU A 83 5.94 11.41 -9.79
CA GLU A 83 4.87 12.44 -9.81
C GLU A 83 3.77 12.16 -8.78
N TRP A 84 3.74 10.96 -8.20
CA TRP A 84 2.73 10.56 -7.22
C TRP A 84 3.25 10.62 -5.79
N LEU A 85 2.58 11.40 -4.95
CA LEU A 85 2.77 11.35 -3.50
C LEU A 85 1.90 10.24 -2.91
N VAL A 86 2.52 9.11 -2.58
CA VAL A 86 1.81 7.98 -1.98
C VAL A 86 1.83 8.08 -0.46
N VAL A 87 0.65 8.17 0.13
CA VAL A 87 0.47 8.16 1.59
C VAL A 87 -0.14 6.84 2.01
N ALA A 88 0.70 5.91 2.48
CA ALA A 88 0.25 4.64 3.03
C ALA A 88 -0.09 4.78 4.51
N LEU A 89 -1.29 4.33 4.89
CA LEU A 89 -1.78 4.30 6.26
C LEU A 89 -2.16 2.86 6.63
N ASN A 90 -1.56 2.35 7.67
CA ASN A 90 -1.96 1.07 8.25
C ASN A 90 -2.85 1.34 9.46
N ALA A 91 -4.12 0.94 9.39
CA ALA A 91 -5.08 1.18 10.45
C ALA A 91 -4.62 0.66 11.82
N GLY A 92 -3.88 -0.46 11.84
CA GLY A 92 -3.36 -1.03 13.09
C GLY A 92 -2.32 -0.18 13.81
N ASP A 93 -1.67 0.77 13.11
CA ASP A 93 -0.63 1.62 13.68
C ASP A 93 -1.20 2.93 14.27
N PHE A 94 -2.37 3.36 13.81
CA PHE A 94 -2.90 4.69 14.10
C PHE A 94 -4.26 4.67 14.81
N LEU A 95 -5.00 3.57 14.70
CA LEU A 95 -6.33 3.48 15.27
C LEU A 95 -6.34 2.61 16.52
N PRO A 96 -7.04 3.02 17.60
CA PRO A 96 -7.25 2.18 18.75
C PRO A 96 -7.98 0.89 18.36
N THR A 97 -7.80 -0.17 19.12
CA THR A 97 -8.34 -1.51 18.82
C THR A 97 -9.88 -1.57 18.93
N SER A 98 -10.49 -0.57 19.58
CA SER A 98 -11.93 -0.49 19.79
C SER A 98 -12.40 0.96 19.85
N GLY A 99 -13.65 1.19 19.45
CA GLY A 99 -14.31 2.50 19.55
C GLY A 99 -13.85 3.52 18.52
N ASN A 100 -13.41 3.07 17.35
CA ASN A 100 -12.98 3.97 16.28
C ASN A 100 -14.17 4.71 15.68
N GLU A 101 -14.10 6.03 15.69
CA GLU A 101 -15.04 6.91 15.00
C GLU A 101 -14.45 7.35 13.63
N ALA A 102 -15.32 7.83 12.75
CA ALA A 102 -14.86 8.36 11.46
C ALA A 102 -13.88 9.52 11.63
N ALA A 103 -14.02 10.30 12.70
CA ALA A 103 -13.09 11.38 13.05
C ALA A 103 -11.66 10.89 13.33
N ASP A 104 -11.51 9.75 14.00
CA ASP A 104 -10.19 9.17 14.31
C ASP A 104 -9.46 8.78 13.02
N VAL A 105 -10.19 8.18 12.07
CA VAL A 105 -9.66 7.80 10.76
C VAL A 105 -9.20 9.02 9.97
N LEU A 106 -10.02 10.07 9.97
CA LEU A 106 -9.68 11.33 9.28
C LEU A 106 -8.48 12.00 9.92
N LEU A 107 -8.43 12.08 11.25
CA LEU A 107 -7.30 12.67 11.96
C LEU A 107 -6.00 11.90 11.69
N ALA A 108 -6.03 10.58 11.75
CA ALA A 108 -4.91 9.73 11.43
C ALA A 108 -4.43 9.93 9.97
N ALA A 109 -5.36 10.00 9.03
CA ALA A 109 -5.04 10.26 7.62
C ALA A 109 -4.41 11.63 7.43
N CYS A 110 -4.98 12.69 8.01
CA CYS A 110 -4.42 14.05 7.93
C CYS A 110 -3.02 14.13 8.55
N THR A 111 -2.82 13.53 9.72
CA THR A 111 -1.51 13.47 10.37
C THR A 111 -0.49 12.80 9.47
N ARG A 112 -0.84 11.67 8.89
CA ARG A 112 0.06 10.94 7.99
C ARG A 112 0.39 11.69 6.71
N ILE A 113 -0.58 12.37 6.12
CA ILE A 113 -0.36 13.24 4.95
C ILE A 113 0.67 14.33 5.28
N ILE A 114 0.51 15.00 6.42
CA ILE A 114 1.43 16.06 6.86
C ILE A 114 2.85 15.51 7.09
N GLU A 115 2.98 14.35 7.72
CA GLU A 115 4.28 13.69 7.94
C GLU A 115 4.98 13.38 6.63
N VAL A 116 4.26 12.76 5.68
CA VAL A 116 4.81 12.38 4.38
C VAL A 116 5.16 13.63 3.56
N ALA A 117 4.33 14.66 3.57
CA ALA A 117 4.61 15.92 2.87
C ALA A 117 5.87 16.60 3.44
N LYS A 118 6.03 16.66 4.76
CA LYS A 118 7.23 17.19 5.41
C LYS A 118 8.49 16.39 5.05
N ALA A 119 8.38 15.07 5.06
CA ALA A 119 9.50 14.18 4.71
C ALA A 119 9.95 14.32 3.24
N ASN A 120 9.05 14.78 2.36
CA ASN A 120 9.35 15.05 0.94
C ASN A 120 9.56 16.54 0.64
N GLU A 121 9.76 17.36 1.68
CA GLU A 121 10.02 18.81 1.59
C GLU A 121 8.93 19.58 0.81
N LEU A 122 7.71 19.05 0.79
CA LEU A 122 6.58 19.71 0.14
C LEU A 122 6.07 20.85 1.01
N SER A 123 6.00 22.05 0.46
CA SER A 123 5.39 23.19 1.14
C SER A 123 3.87 23.02 1.19
N LEU A 124 3.35 22.68 2.35
CA LEU A 124 1.92 22.73 2.60
C LEU A 124 1.50 24.21 2.74
N ASN A 125 0.52 24.60 1.93
CA ASN A 125 -0.03 25.96 2.03
C ASN A 125 -0.77 26.11 3.38
N GLU A 126 -0.17 26.86 4.31
CA GLU A 126 -0.75 27.10 5.64
C GLU A 126 -2.15 27.75 5.56
N ALA A 127 -2.45 28.46 4.47
CA ALA A 127 -3.78 29.04 4.28
C ALA A 127 -4.86 27.98 4.04
N ALA A 128 -4.51 26.82 3.51
CA ALA A 128 -5.45 25.70 3.31
C ALA A 128 -5.68 24.87 4.59
N LEU A 129 -4.85 25.07 5.63
CA LEU A 129 -4.94 24.35 6.91
C LEU A 129 -5.66 25.17 8.01
N LYS A 130 -6.10 26.37 7.70
CA LYS A 130 -6.91 27.17 8.64
C LYS A 130 -8.38 26.77 8.51
N PRO A 131 -9.04 26.43 9.64
CA PRO A 131 -10.47 26.13 9.66
C PRO A 131 -11.31 27.35 9.26
#